data_33de8c35559444671e6569e569f5f605
#
_entry.id   33de8c35559444671e6569e569f5f605
#
_cell.length_a   1.000
_cell.length_b   1.000
_cell.length_c   1.000
_cell.angle_alpha   90.00
_cell.angle_beta   90.00
_cell.angle_gamma   90.00
#
_symmetry.space_group_name_H-M   'P 1'
#
loop_
_entity.id
_entity.type
_entity.pdbx_description
1 polymer ?
#
loop_
_entity_poly.entity_id
_entity_poly.type
_entity_poly.pdbx_seq_one_letter_code
_entity_poly.pdbx_strand_id
1 'polypeptide(L)'
;MSIKKNILLVEDDLNFGSILNDYLRLHSYNTTLARNGIEGLEKFKKHSYDMCILDVMMPYKDGFTLAEEIRAIDDQIPLIFLTAKSLKDDMIRGFKIGADDYLIKPFDSEVLLLKIKSIFKRKIIDNTIKDLKIKYTFSDFTFNSKFRTLKFKNE
;
A
#
# COMPACT_ATOMS: atom_id res chain seq x y z
N MET A 1 5.84 18.35 -14.85
CA MET A 1 6.36 18.05 -13.52
C MET A 1 5.49 16.98 -12.85
N SER A 2 6.08 15.90 -12.46
CA SER A 2 5.30 14.83 -11.83
C SER A 2 5.03 15.12 -10.36
N ILE A 3 3.85 14.73 -9.91
CA ILE A 3 3.46 14.87 -8.51
C ILE A 3 4.03 13.67 -7.76
N LYS A 4 4.71 13.93 -6.66
CA LYS A 4 5.27 12.86 -5.84
C LYS A 4 4.17 12.11 -5.11
N LYS A 5 4.33 10.81 -4.98
CA LYS A 5 3.42 9.98 -4.18
C LYS A 5 3.71 10.16 -2.69
N ASN A 6 2.65 10.18 -1.91
CA ASN A 6 2.73 10.36 -0.47
C ASN A 6 2.69 9.02 0.22
N ILE A 7 3.73 8.73 1.01
CA ILE A 7 3.85 7.47 1.74
C ILE A 7 3.86 7.73 3.23
N LEU A 8 3.04 6.99 3.97
CA LEU A 8 3.10 6.98 5.42
C LEU A 8 3.92 5.77 5.85
N LEU A 9 5.05 6.04 6.50
CA LEU A 9 5.93 5.01 7.03
C LEU A 9 5.78 5.00 8.55
N VAL A 10 5.37 3.86 9.10
CA VAL A 10 5.20 3.71 10.55
C VAL A 10 6.21 2.68 11.04
N GLU A 11 7.20 3.15 11.80
CA GLU A 11 8.31 2.36 12.27
C GLU A 11 8.82 2.91 13.60
N ASP A 12 8.88 2.05 14.62
CA ASP A 12 9.27 2.49 15.97
C ASP A 12 10.77 2.52 16.19
N ASP A 13 11.55 1.81 15.37
CA ASP A 13 13.01 1.86 15.47
C ASP A 13 13.49 3.19 14.92
N LEU A 14 14.08 4.01 15.80
CA LEU A 14 14.46 5.38 15.43
C LEU A 14 15.47 5.43 14.30
N ASN A 15 16.49 4.58 14.37
CA ASN A 15 17.56 4.58 13.36
C ASN A 15 17.05 4.01 12.04
N PHE A 16 16.43 2.84 12.08
CA PHE A 16 15.94 2.18 10.89
C PHE A 16 14.87 3.03 10.19
N GLY A 17 13.95 3.58 10.97
CA GLY A 17 12.88 4.42 10.42
C GLY A 17 13.42 5.67 9.74
N SER A 18 14.39 6.34 10.38
CA SER A 18 14.99 7.55 9.80
C SER A 18 15.74 7.25 8.51
N ILE A 19 16.53 6.17 8.51
CA ILE A 19 17.30 5.77 7.33
C ILE A 19 16.36 5.43 6.17
N LEU A 20 15.33 4.66 6.45
CA LEU A 20 14.38 4.27 5.42
C LEU A 20 13.59 5.46 4.89
N ASN A 21 13.19 6.35 5.78
CA ASN A 21 12.49 7.57 5.41
C ASN A 21 13.35 8.42 4.47
N ASP A 22 14.62 8.61 4.81
CA ASP A 22 15.53 9.38 3.97
C ASP A 22 15.76 8.71 2.62
N TYR A 23 15.90 7.39 2.62
CA TYR A 23 16.09 6.62 1.39
C TYR A 23 14.92 6.83 0.43
N LEU A 24 13.70 6.73 0.94
CA LEU A 24 12.51 6.89 0.11
C LEU A 24 12.37 8.33 -0.40
N ARG A 25 12.74 9.30 0.42
CA ARG A 25 12.74 10.71 -0.01
C ARG A 25 13.74 10.96 -1.12
N LEU A 26 14.90 10.32 -1.04
CA LEU A 26 15.89 10.41 -2.11
C LEU A 26 15.36 9.87 -3.43
N HIS A 27 14.44 8.92 -3.37
CA HIS A 27 13.85 8.33 -4.57
C HIS A 27 12.52 8.97 -4.95
N SER A 28 12.33 10.22 -4.53
CA SER A 28 11.25 11.10 -4.98
C SER A 28 9.87 10.75 -4.42
N TYR A 29 9.83 10.17 -3.22
CA TYR A 29 8.56 9.99 -2.51
C TYR A 29 8.44 11.04 -1.39
N ASN A 30 7.24 11.53 -1.18
CA ASN A 30 6.93 12.37 -0.02
C ASN A 30 6.61 11.43 1.14
N THR A 31 7.62 11.12 1.94
CA THR A 31 7.47 10.14 3.01
C THR A 31 7.33 10.84 4.36
N THR A 32 6.30 10.45 5.10
CA THR A 32 6.07 10.94 6.45
C THR A 32 6.32 9.77 7.40
N LEU A 33 7.16 9.98 8.42
CA LEU A 33 7.51 8.95 9.38
C LEU A 33 6.70 9.14 10.66
N ALA A 34 6.01 8.07 11.08
CA ALA A 34 5.36 7.99 12.39
C ALA A 34 6.09 6.94 13.22
N ARG A 35 6.17 7.16 14.50
CA ARG A 35 7.01 6.35 15.40
C ARG A 35 6.27 5.24 16.12
N ASN A 36 4.96 5.19 16.00
CA ASN A 36 4.13 4.13 16.56
C ASN A 36 2.77 4.14 15.89
N GLY A 37 1.95 3.14 16.20
CA GLY A 37 0.66 2.99 15.55
C GLY A 37 -0.33 4.09 15.90
N ILE A 38 -0.23 4.66 17.10
CA ILE A 38 -1.12 5.75 17.49
C ILE A 38 -0.82 7.00 16.67
N GLU A 39 0.44 7.36 16.58
CA GLU A 39 0.88 8.48 15.77
C GLU A 39 0.56 8.23 14.29
N GLY A 40 0.75 6.98 13.84
CA GLY A 40 0.45 6.60 12.47
C GLY A 40 -1.01 6.85 12.11
N LEU A 41 -1.92 6.45 12.98
CA LEU A 41 -3.34 6.65 12.73
C LEU A 41 -3.71 8.13 12.74
N GLU A 42 -3.15 8.90 13.67
CA GLU A 42 -3.40 10.34 13.70
C GLU A 42 -2.98 11.01 12.41
N LYS A 43 -1.77 10.69 11.92
CA LYS A 43 -1.27 11.27 10.69
C LYS A 43 -2.09 10.82 9.50
N PHE A 44 -2.52 9.56 9.49
CA PHE A 44 -3.35 9.04 8.40
C PHE A 44 -4.68 9.79 8.30
N LYS A 45 -5.27 10.13 9.42
CA LYS A 45 -6.54 10.86 9.45
C LYS A 45 -6.40 12.32 9.02
N LYS A 46 -5.23 12.92 9.22
CA LYS A 46 -5.01 14.35 8.96
C LYS A 46 -4.54 14.65 7.55
N HIS A 47 -3.94 13.68 6.86
CA HIS A 47 -3.35 13.90 5.54
C HIS A 47 -3.75 12.81 4.59
N SER A 48 -3.55 13.06 3.29
CA SER A 48 -3.82 12.07 2.26
C SER A 48 -2.55 11.32 1.91
N TYR A 49 -2.64 10.01 1.80
CA TYR A 49 -1.51 9.15 1.44
C TYR A 49 -1.88 8.24 0.28
N ASP A 50 -0.85 7.83 -0.46
CA ASP A 50 -1.00 6.92 -1.58
C ASP A 50 -0.60 5.49 -1.22
N MET A 51 0.11 5.31 -0.11
CA MET A 51 0.55 4.02 0.38
C MET A 51 0.92 4.13 1.84
N CYS A 52 0.74 3.03 2.58
CA CYS A 52 1.21 2.90 3.95
C CYS A 52 2.19 1.75 4.04
N ILE A 53 3.32 1.99 4.71
CA ILE A 53 4.32 0.96 5.02
C ILE A 53 4.37 0.85 6.52
N LEU A 54 4.00 -0.30 7.06
CA LEU A 54 3.74 -0.48 8.48
C LEU A 54 4.62 -1.58 9.07
N ASP A 55 5.38 -1.23 10.09
CA ASP A 55 6.04 -2.26 10.91
C ASP A 55 4.97 -3.00 11.70
N VAL A 56 5.09 -4.32 11.79
CA VAL A 56 4.12 -5.13 12.52
C VAL A 56 4.32 -5.00 14.02
N MET A 57 5.56 -5.09 14.48
CA MET A 57 5.85 -5.12 15.91
C MET A 57 6.22 -3.76 16.45
N MET A 58 5.24 -3.11 17.06
CA MET A 58 5.41 -1.79 17.65
C MET A 58 4.73 -1.73 19.00
N PRO A 59 5.20 -0.85 19.90
CA PRO A 59 4.54 -0.66 21.18
C PRO A 59 3.19 0.03 21.01
N TYR A 60 2.31 -0.15 21.97
CA TYR A 60 0.98 0.46 22.08
C TYR A 60 -0.04 -0.06 21.09
N LYS A 61 0.26 -0.03 19.80
CA LYS A 61 -0.63 -0.49 18.75
C LYS A 61 0.23 -1.14 17.66
N ASP A 62 0.05 -2.44 17.43
CA ASP A 62 0.83 -3.12 16.41
C ASP A 62 0.37 -2.76 14.99
N GLY A 63 1.17 -3.18 14.01
CA GLY A 63 0.89 -2.83 12.62
C GLY A 63 -0.38 -3.44 12.07
N PHE A 64 -0.75 -4.63 12.53
CA PHE A 64 -2.00 -5.26 12.06
C PHE A 64 -3.22 -4.50 12.57
N THR A 65 -3.22 -4.11 13.83
CA THR A 65 -4.31 -3.34 14.40
C THR A 65 -4.43 -1.99 13.69
N LEU A 66 -3.30 -1.33 13.47
CA LEU A 66 -3.28 -0.08 12.72
C LEU A 66 -3.83 -0.26 11.31
N ALA A 67 -3.43 -1.33 10.64
CA ALA A 67 -3.89 -1.59 9.27
C ALA A 67 -5.40 -1.84 9.23
N GLU A 68 -5.94 -2.54 10.22
CA GLU A 68 -7.39 -2.75 10.30
C GLU A 68 -8.13 -1.42 10.44
N GLU A 69 -7.60 -0.52 11.25
CA GLU A 69 -8.19 0.80 11.43
C GLU A 69 -8.08 1.66 10.16
N ILE A 70 -6.94 1.57 9.48
CA ILE A 70 -6.76 2.25 8.19
C ILE A 70 -7.75 1.71 7.16
N ARG A 71 -7.93 0.39 7.10
CA ARG A 71 -8.87 -0.24 6.17
C ARG A 71 -10.32 0.18 6.42
N ALA A 72 -10.66 0.48 7.66
CA ALA A 72 -12.00 0.98 7.98
C ALA A 72 -12.23 2.38 7.40
N ILE A 73 -11.16 3.14 7.18
CA ILE A 73 -11.23 4.49 6.61
C ILE A 73 -11.08 4.45 5.09
N ASP A 74 -10.13 3.64 4.60
CA ASP A 74 -9.83 3.52 3.18
C ASP A 74 -9.48 2.06 2.89
N ASP A 75 -10.41 1.34 2.27
CA ASP A 75 -10.23 -0.08 1.99
C ASP A 75 -9.39 -0.35 0.73
N GLN A 76 -8.95 0.69 0.03
CA GLN A 76 -8.22 0.56 -1.23
C GLN A 76 -6.75 0.97 -1.16
N ILE A 77 -6.34 1.69 -0.13
CA ILE A 77 -4.97 2.17 -0.09
C ILE A 77 -3.97 1.01 -0.01
N PRO A 78 -2.91 1.03 -0.83
CA PRO A 78 -1.88 -0.01 -0.76
C PRO A 78 -1.21 -0.07 0.61
N LEU A 79 -0.98 -1.28 1.10
CA LEU A 79 -0.32 -1.55 2.38
C LEU A 79 0.83 -2.53 2.19
N ILE A 80 1.99 -2.20 2.74
CA ILE A 80 3.13 -3.12 2.84
C ILE A 80 3.45 -3.29 4.32
N PHE A 81 3.57 -4.53 4.78
CA PHE A 81 4.00 -4.81 6.15
C PHE A 81 5.49 -5.10 6.19
N LEU A 82 6.16 -4.54 7.19
CA LEU A 82 7.56 -4.84 7.50
C LEU A 82 7.60 -5.57 8.83
N THR A 83 8.33 -6.67 8.92
CA THR A 83 8.38 -7.43 10.16
C THR A 83 9.69 -8.19 10.31
N ALA A 84 10.10 -8.40 11.55
CA ALA A 84 11.22 -9.26 11.87
C ALA A 84 10.82 -10.73 11.91
N LYS A 85 9.51 -11.03 11.82
CA LYS A 85 9.00 -12.39 11.94
C LYS A 85 8.32 -12.86 10.66
N SER A 86 8.54 -14.11 10.33
CA SER A 86 7.91 -14.75 9.18
C SER A 86 6.95 -15.86 9.60
N LEU A 87 6.19 -15.64 10.69
CA LEU A 87 5.24 -16.62 11.17
C LEU A 87 4.08 -16.73 10.19
N LYS A 88 3.71 -17.95 9.86
CA LYS A 88 2.66 -18.22 8.88
C LYS A 88 1.35 -17.53 9.26
N ASP A 89 0.98 -17.57 10.53
CA ASP A 89 -0.28 -16.97 10.99
C ASP A 89 -0.27 -15.46 10.82
N ASP A 90 0.86 -14.82 11.05
CA ASP A 90 1.00 -13.37 10.85
C ASP A 90 0.88 -13.01 9.38
N MET A 91 1.49 -13.81 8.51
CA MET A 91 1.38 -13.57 7.06
C MET A 91 -0.05 -13.72 6.59
N ILE A 92 -0.75 -14.74 7.07
CA ILE A 92 -2.16 -14.97 6.74
C ILE A 92 -2.99 -13.77 7.22
N ARG A 93 -2.77 -13.31 8.44
CA ARG A 93 -3.48 -12.15 8.97
C ARG A 93 -3.25 -10.90 8.11
N GLY A 94 -2.00 -10.67 7.71
CA GLY A 94 -1.66 -9.54 6.85
C GLY A 94 -2.39 -9.57 5.52
N PHE A 95 -2.42 -10.73 4.88
CA PHE A 95 -3.11 -10.86 3.60
C PHE A 95 -4.63 -10.76 3.76
N LYS A 96 -5.20 -11.24 4.85
CA LYS A 96 -6.63 -11.09 5.11
C LYS A 96 -7.02 -9.63 5.29
N ILE A 97 -6.12 -8.81 5.85
CA ILE A 97 -6.34 -7.37 5.97
C ILE A 97 -6.28 -6.70 4.60
N GLY A 98 -5.69 -7.36 3.63
CA GLY A 98 -5.57 -6.84 2.28
C GLY A 98 -4.22 -6.21 1.99
N ALA A 99 -3.16 -6.75 2.59
CA ALA A 99 -1.81 -6.28 2.31
C ALA A 99 -1.42 -6.57 0.87
N ASP A 100 -0.76 -5.62 0.24
CA ASP A 100 -0.24 -5.80 -1.11
C ASP A 100 1.08 -6.53 -1.11
N ASP A 101 1.83 -6.43 -0.01
CA ASP A 101 3.07 -7.17 0.14
C ASP A 101 3.47 -7.26 1.61
N TYR A 102 4.47 -8.09 1.88
CA TYR A 102 4.93 -8.42 3.21
C TYR A 102 6.43 -8.63 3.13
N LEU A 103 7.19 -7.83 3.86
CA LEU A 103 8.64 -7.85 3.74
C LEU A 103 9.29 -8.17 5.09
N ILE A 104 10.16 -9.18 5.10
CA ILE A 104 10.79 -9.67 6.33
C ILE A 104 12.14 -8.99 6.52
N LYS A 105 12.37 -8.46 7.71
CA LYS A 105 13.66 -7.86 8.09
C LYS A 105 14.67 -8.95 8.41
N PRO A 106 15.94 -8.78 8.06
CA PRO A 106 16.50 -7.65 7.31
C PRO A 106 16.20 -7.77 5.82
N PHE A 107 15.99 -6.65 5.15
CA PHE A 107 15.76 -6.65 3.72
C PHE A 107 16.61 -5.56 3.06
N ASP A 108 16.76 -5.68 1.76
CA ASP A 108 17.45 -4.67 0.96
C ASP A 108 16.46 -3.53 0.65
N SER A 109 16.86 -2.30 0.95
CA SER A 109 16.02 -1.14 0.67
C SER A 109 15.65 -1.03 -0.80
N GLU A 110 16.51 -1.47 -1.70
CA GLU A 110 16.20 -1.48 -3.13
C GLU A 110 15.06 -2.44 -3.44
N VAL A 111 14.98 -3.58 -2.75
CA VAL A 111 13.87 -4.52 -2.94
C VAL A 111 12.55 -3.85 -2.52
N LEU A 112 12.56 -3.14 -1.40
CA LEU A 112 11.37 -2.40 -0.99
C LEU A 112 10.99 -1.36 -2.04
N LEU A 113 11.96 -0.62 -2.55
CA LEU A 113 11.71 0.41 -3.57
C LEU A 113 11.07 -0.19 -4.81
N LEU A 114 11.56 -1.34 -5.26
CA LEU A 114 11.00 -2.03 -6.43
C LEU A 114 9.57 -2.50 -6.17
N LYS A 115 9.29 -2.97 -4.97
CA LYS A 115 7.93 -3.37 -4.59
C LYS A 115 6.99 -2.18 -4.60
N ILE A 116 7.42 -1.05 -4.07
CA ILE A 116 6.64 0.19 -4.07
C ILE A 116 6.29 0.59 -5.50
N LYS A 117 7.28 0.62 -6.36
CA LYS A 117 7.08 0.97 -7.77
C LYS A 117 6.13 0.01 -8.48
N SER A 118 6.27 -1.27 -8.20
CA SER A 118 5.42 -2.30 -8.79
C SER A 118 3.97 -2.13 -8.34
N ILE A 119 3.74 -1.85 -7.07
CA ILE A 119 2.39 -1.68 -6.53
C ILE A 119 1.72 -0.45 -7.15
N PHE A 120 2.43 0.66 -7.23
CA PHE A 120 1.89 1.87 -7.85
C PHE A 120 1.58 1.65 -9.33
N LYS A 121 2.42 0.91 -10.03
CA LYS A 121 2.19 0.61 -11.44
C LYS A 121 0.92 -0.23 -11.62
N ARG A 122 0.74 -1.26 -10.78
CA ARG A 122 -0.46 -2.09 -10.82
C ARG A 122 -1.72 -1.26 -10.54
N LYS A 123 -1.65 -0.35 -9.59
CA LYS A 123 -2.78 0.50 -9.23
C LYS A 123 -3.22 1.38 -10.41
N ILE A 124 -2.27 1.93 -11.14
CA ILE A 124 -2.57 2.73 -12.33
C ILE A 124 -3.25 1.89 -13.39
N ILE A 125 -2.75 0.69 -13.64
CA ILE A 125 -3.33 -0.23 -14.63
C ILE A 125 -4.75 -0.61 -14.24
N ASP A 126 -4.98 -0.95 -12.98
CA ASP A 126 -6.31 -1.32 -12.48
C ASP A 126 -7.30 -0.18 -12.66
N ASN A 127 -6.91 1.03 -12.35
CA ASN A 127 -7.77 2.20 -12.52
C ASN A 127 -8.10 2.44 -13.99
N THR A 128 -7.12 2.27 -14.86
CA THR A 128 -7.32 2.42 -16.29
C THR A 128 -8.32 1.38 -16.83
N ILE A 129 -8.22 0.14 -16.37
CA ILE A 129 -9.15 -0.91 -16.77
C ILE A 129 -10.56 -0.59 -16.29
N LYS A 130 -10.72 -0.12 -15.07
CA LYS A 130 -12.03 0.28 -14.56
C LYS A 130 -12.66 1.39 -15.40
N ASP A 131 -11.88 2.38 -15.78
CA ASP A 131 -12.35 3.48 -16.61
C ASP A 131 -12.79 2.99 -17.98
N LEU A 132 -12.05 2.06 -18.57
CA LEU A 132 -12.40 1.47 -19.84
C LEU A 132 -13.70 0.68 -19.76
N LYS A 133 -13.90 -0.09 -18.71
CA LYS A 133 -15.13 -0.85 -18.51
C LYS A 133 -16.34 0.08 -18.42
N ILE A 134 -16.23 1.14 -17.67
CA ILE A 134 -17.30 2.12 -17.52
C ILE A 134 -17.62 2.75 -18.89
N LYS A 135 -16.59 3.15 -19.60
CA LYS A 135 -16.76 3.78 -20.90
C LYS A 135 -17.52 2.90 -21.89
N TYR A 136 -17.15 1.64 -21.98
CA TYR A 136 -17.80 0.72 -22.90
C TYR A 136 -19.22 0.38 -22.46
N THR A 137 -19.46 0.32 -21.18
CA THR A 137 -20.81 0.08 -20.66
C THR A 137 -21.77 1.17 -21.07
N PHE A 138 -21.34 2.41 -21.10
CA PHE A 138 -22.17 3.55 -21.47
C PHE A 138 -22.30 3.73 -22.97
N SER A 139 -21.24 3.53 -23.73
CA SER A 139 -21.20 3.93 -25.11
C SER A 139 -21.85 2.92 -26.08
N ASP A 140 -21.77 1.65 -25.79
CA ASP A 140 -22.32 0.63 -26.67
C ASP A 140 -22.59 -0.66 -25.89
N PHE A 141 -23.83 -0.83 -25.53
CA PHE A 141 -24.22 -1.96 -24.72
C PHE A 141 -24.02 -3.30 -25.44
N THR A 142 -24.43 -3.39 -26.69
CA THR A 142 -24.31 -4.62 -27.47
C THR A 142 -22.84 -4.97 -27.70
N PHE A 143 -22.07 -3.99 -28.08
CA PHE A 143 -20.65 -4.16 -28.27
C PHE A 143 -19.96 -4.52 -26.98
N ASN A 144 -20.37 -3.90 -25.90
CA ASN A 144 -19.82 -4.16 -24.59
C ASN A 144 -19.99 -5.61 -24.16
N SER A 145 -21.14 -6.19 -24.42
CA SER A 145 -21.39 -7.59 -24.09
C SER A 145 -20.40 -8.51 -24.78
N LYS A 146 -20.20 -8.29 -26.07
CA LYS A 146 -19.26 -9.06 -26.87
C LYS A 146 -17.82 -8.82 -26.44
N PHE A 147 -17.50 -7.57 -26.20
CA PHE A 147 -16.19 -7.17 -25.76
C PHE A 147 -15.84 -7.78 -24.41
N ARG A 148 -16.80 -7.80 -23.51
CA ARG A 148 -16.62 -8.39 -22.20
C ARG A 148 -16.26 -9.87 -22.29
N THR A 149 -16.89 -10.58 -23.20
CA THR A 149 -16.58 -11.98 -23.42
C THR A 149 -15.13 -12.18 -23.85
N LEU A 150 -14.62 -11.30 -24.69
CA LEU A 150 -13.25 -11.40 -25.18
C LEU A 150 -12.21 -10.90 -24.18
N LYS A 151 -12.52 -9.82 -23.50
CA LYS A 151 -11.53 -9.15 -22.66
C LYS A 151 -11.62 -9.50 -21.20
N PHE A 152 -12.81 -9.69 -20.69
CA PHE A 152 -13.02 -9.74 -19.25
C PHE A 152 -13.52 -11.08 -18.73
N LYS A 153 -13.75 -12.03 -19.56
CA LYS A 153 -14.27 -13.33 -19.10
C LYS A 153 -13.31 -14.06 -18.18
N ASN A 154 -12.04 -13.72 -18.23
CA ASN A 154 -11.03 -14.35 -17.39
C ASN A 154 -10.80 -13.61 -16.07
N GLU A 155 -11.60 -12.68 -15.78
CA GLU A 155 -11.51 -11.94 -14.54
C GLU A 155 -11.84 -12.79 -13.32
#